data_38d9a9ee93fc7732ccdf271e2a35938f
#
_entry.id   38d9a9ee93fc7732ccdf271e2a35938f
#
_cell.length_a   1.000
_cell.length_b   1.000
_cell.length_c   1.000
_cell.angle_alpha   90.00
_cell.angle_beta   90.00
_cell.angle_gamma   90.00
#
_symmetry.space_group_name_H-M   'P 1'
#
loop_
_entity.id
_entity.type
_entity.pdbx_description
1 polymer ?
#
loop_
_entity_poly.entity_id
_entity_poly.type
_entity_poly.pdbx_seq_one_letter_code
_entity_poly.pdbx_strand_id
1 'polypeptide(L)'
;MPDVGTARCDFPGGDASVLFKSIRKLLSLPPETRLFMCHDYPPSERDVRFETTVREEREQNIHVHDGVDEERYIEMRTNRDRGLAMPVLILPAVQINIRAGHFPPAEDNGTAYVKIPLNVL
;
A
#
# COMPACT_ATOMS: atom_id res chain seq x y z
N MET A 1 -2.67 -4.21 6.07
CA MET A 1 -2.54 -5.53 6.75
C MET A 1 -2.91 -5.32 8.20
N PRO A 2 -3.67 -6.21 8.83
CA PRO A 2 -4.26 -5.92 10.16
C PRO A 2 -3.24 -5.85 11.32
N ASP A 3 -2.12 -6.53 11.24
CA ASP A 3 -1.18 -6.65 12.35
C ASP A 3 0.29 -6.62 11.90
N VAL A 4 0.58 -7.10 10.72
CA VAL A 4 1.95 -7.35 10.24
C VAL A 4 2.52 -6.23 9.36
N GLY A 5 1.91 -5.07 9.35
CA GLY A 5 2.46 -3.90 8.68
C GLY A 5 1.46 -3.03 7.94
N THR A 6 1.99 -2.19 7.07
CA THR A 6 1.26 -1.19 6.28
C THR A 6 1.51 -1.37 4.79
N ALA A 7 0.80 -0.61 3.96
CA ALA A 7 1.08 -0.56 2.52
C ALA A 7 2.52 -0.11 2.25
N ARG A 8 3.09 -0.55 1.15
CA ARG A 8 4.36 -0.03 0.65
C ARG A 8 4.17 1.36 0.02
N CYS A 9 5.21 2.17 0.05
CA CYS A 9 5.16 3.55 -0.45
C CYS A 9 6.41 3.95 -1.26
N ASP A 10 7.10 2.99 -1.83
CA ASP A 10 8.33 3.16 -2.61
C ASP A 10 8.08 3.30 -4.13
N PHE A 11 6.83 3.43 -4.54
CA PHE A 11 6.48 3.74 -5.92
C PHE A 11 6.71 5.23 -6.23
N PRO A 12 6.88 5.60 -7.52
CA PRO A 12 7.04 7.00 -7.90
C PRO A 12 5.95 7.91 -7.29
N GLY A 13 6.37 8.94 -6.57
CA GLY A 13 5.48 9.83 -5.82
C GLY A 13 5.05 9.33 -4.44
N GLY A 14 5.49 8.14 -4.03
CA GLY A 14 5.26 7.64 -2.68
C GLY A 14 6.21 8.28 -1.66
N ASP A 15 5.74 8.43 -0.41
CA ASP A 15 6.47 9.05 0.68
C ASP A 15 6.04 8.44 2.03
N ALA A 16 7.01 7.92 2.78
CA ALA A 16 6.75 7.23 4.05
C ALA A 16 6.26 8.18 5.15
N SER A 17 6.72 9.44 5.16
CA SER A 17 6.24 10.46 6.11
C SER A 17 4.77 10.81 5.85
N VAL A 18 4.43 11.03 4.59
CA VAL A 18 3.03 11.30 4.19
C VAL A 18 2.12 10.11 4.52
N LEU A 19 2.61 8.88 4.28
CA LEU A 19 1.87 7.66 4.62
C LEU A 19 1.65 7.55 6.14
N PHE A 20 2.68 7.79 6.95
CA PHE A 20 2.56 7.78 8.40
C PHE A 20 1.51 8.77 8.91
N LYS A 21 1.57 10.02 8.45
CA LYS A 21 0.58 11.06 8.82
C LYS A 21 -0.83 10.67 8.43
N SER A 22 -1.00 10.07 7.25
CA SER A 22 -2.30 9.58 6.78
C SER A 22 -2.83 8.46 7.67
N ILE A 23 -1.97 7.51 8.06
CA ILE A 23 -2.34 6.42 8.96
C ILE A 23 -2.70 6.99 10.35
N ARG A 24 -1.90 7.90 10.91
CA ARG A 24 -2.21 8.53 12.21
C ARG A 24 -3.55 9.26 12.20
N LYS A 25 -3.91 9.90 11.09
CA LYS A 25 -5.24 10.49 10.90
C LYS A 25 -6.35 9.44 10.95
N LEU A 26 -6.17 8.29 10.31
CA LEU A 26 -7.14 7.18 10.39
C LEU A 26 -7.22 6.60 11.80
N LEU A 27 -6.08 6.42 12.47
CA LEU A 27 -6.02 5.89 13.83
C LEU A 27 -6.47 6.90 14.92
N SER A 28 -6.81 8.13 14.56
CA SER A 28 -7.47 9.09 15.45
C SER A 28 -9.00 8.94 15.48
N LEU A 29 -9.57 8.08 14.64
CA LEU A 29 -11.00 7.75 14.69
C LEU A 29 -11.35 6.98 15.98
N PRO A 30 -12.64 6.88 16.35
CA PRO A 30 -13.06 6.12 17.52
C PRO A 30 -12.48 4.69 17.51
N PRO A 31 -12.07 4.16 18.69
CA PRO A 31 -11.39 2.84 18.77
C PRO A 31 -12.14 1.68 18.13
N GLU A 32 -13.48 1.73 18.14
CA GLU A 32 -14.34 0.67 17.59
C GLU A 32 -14.60 0.83 16.07
N THR A 33 -13.98 1.83 15.42
CA THR A 33 -14.11 2.01 13.97
C THR A 33 -13.52 0.79 13.27
N ARG A 34 -14.35 0.16 12.43
CA ARG A 34 -13.95 -1.01 11.64
C ARG A 34 -13.15 -0.56 10.42
N LEU A 35 -12.04 -1.22 10.18
CA LEU A 35 -11.15 -0.99 9.06
C LEU A 35 -11.13 -2.25 8.17
N PHE A 36 -11.46 -2.09 6.89
CA PHE A 36 -11.45 -3.18 5.93
C PHE A 36 -10.20 -3.13 5.08
N MET A 37 -9.47 -4.25 5.04
CA MET A 37 -8.18 -4.35 4.37
C MET A 37 -8.34 -4.82 2.93
N CYS A 38 -7.73 -4.10 1.99
CA CYS A 38 -7.67 -4.53 0.58
C CYS A 38 -6.76 -5.75 0.39
N HIS A 39 -5.73 -5.86 1.23
CA HIS A 39 -4.73 -6.94 1.16
C HIS A 39 -4.32 -7.38 2.56
N ASP A 40 -4.15 -8.68 2.72
CA ASP A 40 -3.50 -9.27 3.88
C ASP A 40 -2.50 -10.33 3.40
N TYR A 41 -1.29 -10.28 3.96
CA TYR A 41 -0.22 -11.25 3.75
C TYR A 41 0.15 -11.84 5.11
N PRO A 42 -0.68 -12.77 5.63
CA PRO A 42 -0.52 -13.26 6.98
C PRO A 42 0.79 -14.05 7.14
N PRO A 43 1.38 -14.06 8.35
CA PRO A 43 2.37 -15.06 8.70
C PRO A 43 1.77 -16.47 8.61
N SER A 44 2.62 -17.49 8.46
CA SER A 44 2.21 -18.89 8.20
C SER A 44 1.25 -19.49 9.24
N GLU A 45 1.16 -18.90 10.41
CA GLU A 45 0.40 -19.40 11.55
C GLU A 45 -0.96 -18.70 11.76
N ARG A 46 -1.32 -17.78 10.88
CA ARG A 46 -2.55 -17.00 10.96
C ARG A 46 -3.33 -17.02 9.65
N ASP A 47 -4.63 -17.23 9.75
CA ASP A 47 -5.54 -17.10 8.61
C ASP A 47 -5.62 -15.67 8.07
N VAL A 48 -6.05 -15.55 6.82
CA VAL A 48 -6.30 -14.24 6.19
C VAL A 48 -7.38 -13.47 6.95
N ARG A 49 -7.09 -12.21 7.28
CA ARG A 49 -8.03 -11.27 7.92
C ARG A 49 -8.28 -10.10 6.99
N PHE A 50 -9.54 -9.85 6.72
CA PHE A 50 -9.95 -8.71 5.89
C PHE A 50 -10.47 -7.53 6.71
N GLU A 51 -10.60 -7.69 8.02
CA GLU A 51 -11.15 -6.70 8.93
C GLU A 51 -10.30 -6.59 10.21
N THR A 52 -10.21 -5.37 10.72
CA THR A 52 -9.62 -5.02 12.01
C THR A 52 -10.33 -3.79 12.58
N THR A 53 -9.90 -3.31 13.75
CA THR A 53 -10.39 -2.05 14.33
C THR A 53 -9.25 -1.07 14.54
N VAL A 54 -9.60 0.22 14.72
CA VAL A 54 -8.63 1.25 15.10
C VAL A 54 -7.90 0.85 16.39
N ARG A 55 -8.61 0.27 17.36
CA ARG A 55 -8.03 -0.23 18.61
C ARG A 55 -6.97 -1.29 18.34
N GLU A 56 -7.30 -2.32 17.58
CA GLU A 56 -6.37 -3.42 17.27
C GLU A 56 -5.12 -2.93 16.53
N GLU A 57 -5.29 -2.03 15.56
CA GLU A 57 -4.15 -1.43 14.85
C GLU A 57 -3.22 -0.66 15.79
N ARG A 58 -3.78 0.12 16.71
CA ARG A 58 -3.02 0.88 17.71
C ARG A 58 -2.33 0.00 18.75
N GLU A 59 -2.87 -1.15 19.05
CA GLU A 59 -2.32 -2.07 20.05
C GLU A 59 -1.34 -3.08 19.44
N GLN A 60 -1.59 -3.58 18.22
CA GLN A 60 -0.96 -4.80 17.72
C GLN A 60 -0.17 -4.63 16.42
N ASN A 61 -0.46 -3.61 15.60
CA ASN A 61 0.23 -3.49 14.32
C ASN A 61 1.71 -3.16 14.51
N ILE A 62 2.59 -4.03 14.00
CA ILE A 62 4.05 -3.92 14.19
C ILE A 62 4.67 -2.63 13.67
N HIS A 63 4.01 -1.93 12.75
CA HIS A 63 4.53 -0.69 12.15
C HIS A 63 3.92 0.58 12.74
N VAL A 64 2.69 0.52 13.26
CA VAL A 64 1.93 1.73 13.60
C VAL A 64 1.23 1.67 14.95
N HIS A 65 1.54 0.68 15.78
CA HIS A 65 1.02 0.64 17.15
C HIS A 65 1.40 1.92 17.93
N ASP A 66 0.72 2.16 19.02
CA ASP A 66 1.05 3.28 19.89
C ASP A 66 2.49 3.15 20.41
N GLY A 67 3.25 4.27 20.38
CA GLY A 67 4.68 4.28 20.73
C GLY A 67 5.63 4.21 19.52
N VAL A 68 5.13 3.95 18.31
CA VAL A 68 5.93 4.12 17.07
C VAL A 68 5.83 5.57 16.62
N ASP A 69 6.95 6.28 16.60
CA ASP A 69 7.06 7.62 16.05
C ASP A 69 7.32 7.64 14.54
N GLU A 70 7.31 8.82 13.95
CA GLU A 70 7.48 9.01 12.51
C GLU A 70 8.84 8.53 12.02
N GLU A 71 9.92 8.82 12.76
CA GLU A 71 11.29 8.48 12.36
C GLU A 71 11.48 6.96 12.31
N ARG A 72 11.04 6.27 13.37
CA ARG A 72 11.07 4.80 13.43
C ARG A 72 10.21 4.15 12.35
N TYR A 73 9.03 4.72 12.07
CA TYR A 73 8.18 4.23 11.00
C TYR A 73 8.84 4.35 9.63
N ILE A 74 9.42 5.51 9.31
CA ILE A 74 10.11 5.76 8.05
C ILE A 74 11.27 4.76 7.88
N GLU A 75 12.08 4.57 8.92
CA GLU A 75 13.18 3.60 8.88
C GLU A 75 12.67 2.18 8.57
N MET A 76 11.71 1.68 9.35
CA MET A 76 11.14 0.35 9.15
C MET A 76 10.53 0.19 7.76
N ARG A 77 9.75 1.18 7.29
CA ARG A 77 9.08 1.12 5.99
C ARG A 77 10.08 1.13 4.85
N THR A 78 11.05 2.02 4.89
CA THR A 78 12.10 2.13 3.87
C THR A 78 12.95 0.86 3.80
N ASN A 79 13.35 0.31 4.94
CA ASN A 79 14.14 -0.92 4.97
C ASN A 79 13.36 -2.11 4.42
N ARG A 80 12.08 -2.22 4.76
CA ARG A 80 11.22 -3.28 4.21
C ARG A 80 11.02 -3.12 2.71
N ASP A 81 10.74 -1.91 2.23
CA ASP A 81 10.46 -1.67 0.82
C ASP A 81 11.66 -1.97 -0.07
N ARG A 82 12.88 -1.66 0.36
CA ARG A 82 14.12 -1.99 -0.37
C ARG A 82 14.26 -3.49 -0.69
N GLY A 83 13.69 -4.36 0.13
CA GLY A 83 13.72 -5.80 -0.06
C GLY A 83 12.61 -6.35 -0.96
N LEU A 84 11.68 -5.51 -1.41
CA LEU A 84 10.53 -5.94 -2.19
C LEU A 84 10.77 -5.80 -3.69
N ALA A 85 10.54 -6.88 -4.42
CA ALA A 85 10.53 -6.81 -5.89
C ALA A 85 9.39 -5.90 -6.38
N MET A 86 9.59 -5.30 -7.56
CA MET A 86 8.50 -4.56 -8.23
C MET A 86 7.35 -5.52 -8.57
N PRO A 87 6.09 -5.14 -8.32
CA PRO A 87 4.96 -5.97 -8.71
C PRO A 87 4.94 -6.23 -10.22
N VAL A 88 4.78 -7.48 -10.61
CA VAL A 88 4.82 -7.93 -12.02
C VAL A 88 3.84 -7.15 -12.91
N LEU A 89 2.68 -6.81 -12.38
CA LEU A 89 1.61 -6.13 -13.12
C LEU A 89 1.60 -4.61 -12.96
N ILE A 90 2.62 -3.99 -12.35
CA ILE A 90 2.56 -2.55 -12.05
C ILE A 90 2.41 -1.70 -13.32
N LEU A 91 3.16 -2.01 -14.37
CA LEU A 91 3.15 -1.22 -15.61
C LEU A 91 1.79 -1.25 -16.32
N PRO A 92 1.17 -2.42 -16.57
CA PRO A 92 -0.17 -2.46 -17.13
C PRO A 92 -1.22 -1.89 -16.16
N ALA A 93 -1.13 -2.21 -14.86
CA ALA A 93 -2.11 -1.79 -13.88
C ALA A 93 -2.21 -0.26 -13.74
N VAL A 94 -1.08 0.44 -13.67
CA VAL A 94 -1.05 1.91 -13.58
C VAL A 94 -1.76 2.54 -14.77
N GLN A 95 -1.53 2.06 -15.98
CA GLN A 95 -2.10 2.63 -17.20
C GLN A 95 -3.62 2.46 -17.30
N ILE A 96 -4.15 1.42 -16.68
CA ILE A 96 -5.60 1.18 -16.61
C ILE A 96 -6.21 1.95 -15.42
N ASN A 97 -5.56 1.92 -14.25
CA ASN A 97 -6.09 2.50 -13.02
C ASN A 97 -6.20 4.03 -13.08
N ILE A 98 -5.23 4.72 -13.67
CA ILE A 98 -5.29 6.19 -13.86
C ILE A 98 -6.43 6.62 -14.80
N ARG A 99 -7.04 5.68 -15.52
CA ARG A 99 -8.20 5.87 -16.40
C ARG A 99 -9.48 5.29 -15.80
N ALA A 100 -9.52 5.10 -14.50
CA ALA A 100 -10.67 4.53 -13.79
C ALA A 100 -11.14 3.18 -14.37
N GLY A 101 -10.20 2.33 -14.80
CA GLY A 101 -10.47 1.01 -15.37
C GLY A 101 -10.70 0.99 -16.89
N HIS A 102 -10.66 2.14 -17.55
CA HIS A 102 -10.81 2.20 -19.01
C HIS A 102 -9.49 1.89 -19.73
N PHE A 103 -9.58 1.24 -20.87
CA PHE A 103 -8.42 1.01 -21.72
C PHE A 103 -7.86 2.34 -22.29
N PRO A 104 -6.57 2.38 -22.60
CA PRO A 104 -6.01 3.49 -23.41
C PRO A 104 -6.77 3.66 -24.72
N PRO A 105 -6.81 4.88 -25.29
CA PRO A 105 -7.41 5.08 -26.60
C PRO A 105 -6.70 4.23 -27.66
N ALA A 106 -7.45 3.80 -28.66
CA ALA A 106 -6.87 3.12 -29.81
C ALA A 106 -5.93 4.03 -30.58
N GLU A 107 -4.89 3.47 -31.14
CA GLU A 107 -3.98 4.13 -32.09
C GLU A 107 -4.57 4.14 -33.50
N ASP A 108 -3.86 4.72 -34.47
CA ASP A 108 -4.30 4.88 -35.85
C ASP A 108 -4.67 3.55 -36.55
N ASN A 109 -4.12 2.43 -36.07
CA ASN A 109 -4.45 1.09 -36.53
C ASN A 109 -5.72 0.50 -35.88
N GLY A 110 -6.43 1.25 -35.05
CA GLY A 110 -7.65 0.81 -34.36
C GLY A 110 -7.42 -0.09 -33.15
N THR A 111 -6.17 -0.28 -32.70
CA THR A 111 -5.82 -1.17 -31.58
C THR A 111 -5.39 -0.35 -30.37
N ALA A 112 -5.93 -0.67 -29.19
CA ALA A 112 -5.46 -0.12 -27.92
C ALA A 112 -4.27 -0.91 -27.37
N TYR A 113 -3.27 -0.21 -26.85
CA TYR A 113 -2.04 -0.81 -26.35
C TYR A 113 -1.75 -0.37 -24.91
N VAL A 114 -1.26 -1.32 -24.11
CA VAL A 114 -0.52 -1.00 -22.89
C VAL A 114 0.95 -0.87 -23.26
N LYS A 115 1.56 0.27 -23.00
CA LYS A 115 2.93 0.59 -23.42
C LYS A 115 3.92 0.38 -22.29
N ILE A 116 5.04 -0.26 -22.61
CA ILE A 116 6.16 -0.42 -21.68
C ILE A 116 7.28 0.51 -22.15
N PRO A 117 7.72 1.48 -21.33
CA PRO A 117 8.83 2.34 -21.70
C PRO A 117 10.13 1.52 -21.73
N LEU A 118 10.96 1.79 -22.73
CA LEU A 118 12.28 1.19 -22.86
C LEU A 118 13.35 2.20 -22.42
N ASN A 119 14.40 1.72 -21.73
CA ASN A 119 15.56 2.50 -21.29
C ASN A 119 15.25 3.64 -20.27
N VAL A 120 14.13 3.57 -19.55
CA VAL A 120 13.73 4.55 -18.52
C VAL A 120 13.26 3.91 -17.21
N LEU A 121 13.46 2.61 -17.06
CA LEU A 121 13.17 1.83 -15.84
C LEU A 121 14.47 1.30 -15.24
#